data_d0f6873119dfa02d536f476cd928b808
#
_entry.id   d0f6873119dfa02d536f476cd928b808
#
_cell.length_a   1.000
_cell.length_b   1.000
_cell.length_c   1.000
_cell.angle_alpha   90.00
_cell.angle_beta   90.00
_cell.angle_gamma   90.00
#
_symmetry.space_group_name_H-M   'P 1'
#
loop_
_entity.id
_entity.type
_entity.pdbx_description
1 polymer ?
#
loop_
_entity_poly.entity_id
_entity_poly.type
_entity_poly.pdbx_seq_one_letter_code
_entity_poly.pdbx_strand_id
1 'polypeptide(L)'
;MKYKNKMNSKVVIIGAGIAGLCISFYLSRKNIPHIIIERGEIANTWINERWKNFHLVNPNWAIKIPEFGFGTKSFPSKNPHGFLNKIQTIEYIKSFASYIGSKIYIRENVDSIVKEKDIYKIVTSKRTVETDTVIVASGAFGEPYVPTINEYLNKDIYQIHSSEYKNSENLPEGGVLVVGSGQSGAQIVEDLMESGRNIWLAVSKCGRRPRNYRGKDSSWWNYEMGLFDKTIDDVPFKERWKGSAHTSGSKGGHDINLMDLAEKGLNLCSSVKNFSSKKIVFNNDLYENLKFSDNYAINWSKNVDDYILEKNLEMPFERIKQDNRINRKKIQSLKEISLSQSFKCIIWATGFRYNFNWIKLDITDEKQVPIQKRGVTKYKGLYFMGLQWMHSAKSAQFIGVAEDAEFIVNDMIAKKII
;
A
#
# COMPACT_ATOMS: atom_id res chain seq x y z
N MET A 1 10.83 -38.37 0.04
CA MET A 1 10.90 -36.97 0.57
C MET A 1 12.38 -36.67 0.84
N LYS A 2 13.02 -35.71 0.12
CA LYS A 2 14.37 -35.27 0.46
C LYS A 2 14.36 -34.66 1.86
N TYR A 3 15.24 -35.10 2.74
CA TYR A 3 15.41 -34.53 4.08
C TYR A 3 15.73 -33.04 3.90
N LYS A 4 14.77 -32.16 4.20
CA LYS A 4 15.04 -30.72 4.26
C LYS A 4 15.96 -30.48 5.46
N ASN A 5 17.04 -29.72 5.26
CA ASN A 5 17.95 -29.36 6.35
C ASN A 5 17.17 -28.77 7.51
N LYS A 6 17.34 -29.30 8.72
CA LYS A 6 16.73 -28.80 9.95
C LYS A 6 17.61 -27.70 10.54
N MET A 7 16.99 -26.63 11.00
CA MET A 7 17.66 -25.48 11.58
C MET A 7 16.87 -24.98 12.79
N ASN A 8 17.55 -24.47 13.81
CA ASN A 8 16.93 -23.82 14.96
C ASN A 8 17.29 -22.33 14.95
N SER A 9 16.34 -21.49 15.36
CA SER A 9 16.57 -20.08 15.62
C SER A 9 15.69 -19.63 16.77
N LYS A 10 16.15 -18.70 17.59
CA LYS A 10 15.34 -18.18 18.70
C LYS A 10 14.15 -17.37 18.19
N VAL A 11 14.39 -16.50 17.20
CA VAL A 11 13.37 -15.67 16.55
C VAL A 11 13.50 -15.80 15.05
N VAL A 12 12.37 -15.96 14.35
CA VAL A 12 12.29 -15.96 12.90
C VAL A 12 11.37 -14.84 12.43
N ILE A 13 11.89 -13.97 11.58
CA ILE A 13 11.14 -12.90 10.92
C ILE A 13 10.83 -13.36 9.49
N ILE A 14 9.58 -13.24 9.05
CA ILE A 14 9.15 -13.61 7.70
C ILE A 14 8.89 -12.34 6.91
N GLY A 15 9.78 -12.05 5.97
CA GLY A 15 9.78 -10.87 5.10
C GLY A 15 10.91 -9.89 5.40
N ALA A 16 11.71 -9.55 4.35
CA ALA A 16 12.79 -8.56 4.38
C ALA A 16 12.37 -7.22 3.74
N GLY A 17 11.11 -6.84 3.95
CA GLY A 17 10.62 -5.48 3.72
C GLY A 17 10.93 -4.57 4.91
N ILE A 18 10.56 -3.28 4.81
CA ILE A 18 10.86 -2.29 5.86
C ILE A 18 10.33 -2.70 7.25
N ALA A 19 9.17 -3.37 7.32
CA ALA A 19 8.57 -3.82 8.57
C ALA A 19 9.44 -4.89 9.26
N GLY A 20 9.85 -5.94 8.53
CA GLY A 20 10.72 -6.97 9.07
C GLY A 20 12.11 -6.45 9.44
N LEU A 21 12.65 -5.51 8.65
CA LEU A 21 13.93 -4.87 8.95
C LEU A 21 13.87 -3.99 10.19
N CYS A 22 12.77 -3.27 10.46
CA CYS A 22 12.60 -2.51 11.71
C CYS A 22 12.59 -3.45 12.94
N ILE A 23 11.90 -4.59 12.87
CA ILE A 23 11.96 -5.62 13.95
C ILE A 23 13.40 -6.10 14.13
N SER A 24 14.05 -6.46 13.01
CA SER A 24 15.44 -6.93 13.04
C SER A 24 16.39 -5.90 13.66
N PHE A 25 16.20 -4.62 13.35
CA PHE A 25 16.95 -3.53 13.97
C PHE A 25 16.83 -3.53 15.51
N TYR A 26 15.60 -3.54 16.03
CA TYR A 26 15.39 -3.51 17.48
C TYR A 26 15.87 -4.78 18.18
N LEU A 27 15.72 -5.96 17.57
CA LEU A 27 16.29 -7.21 18.09
C LEU A 27 17.82 -7.16 18.13
N SER A 28 18.47 -6.65 17.07
CA SER A 28 19.93 -6.49 17.02
C SER A 28 20.44 -5.53 18.09
N ARG A 29 19.74 -4.41 18.33
CA ARG A 29 20.07 -3.46 19.40
C ARG A 29 19.95 -4.05 20.82
N LYS A 30 19.18 -5.13 20.97
CA LYS A 30 19.03 -5.89 22.22
C LYS A 30 19.90 -7.16 22.26
N ASN A 31 20.76 -7.38 21.27
CA ASN A 31 21.59 -8.58 21.10
C ASN A 31 20.77 -9.89 21.10
N ILE A 32 19.56 -9.86 20.55
CA ILE A 32 18.68 -11.02 20.46
C ILE A 32 18.93 -11.74 19.13
N PRO A 33 19.40 -13.02 19.17
CA PRO A 33 19.65 -13.79 17.95
C PRO A 33 18.37 -14.02 17.16
N HIS A 34 18.42 -13.71 15.87
CA HIS A 34 17.29 -13.91 14.95
C HIS A 34 17.77 -14.10 13.50
N ILE A 35 16.85 -14.56 12.68
CA ILE A 35 17.04 -14.67 11.23
C ILE A 35 15.84 -14.08 10.51
N ILE A 36 16.06 -13.65 9.26
CA ILE A 36 14.99 -13.20 8.36
C ILE A 36 14.90 -14.20 7.21
N ILE A 37 13.67 -14.58 6.83
CA ILE A 37 13.39 -15.40 5.64
C ILE A 37 12.59 -14.56 4.66
N GLU A 38 13.07 -14.42 3.42
CA GLU A 38 12.47 -13.60 2.36
C GLU A 38 12.27 -14.45 1.10
N ARG A 39 11.02 -14.43 0.58
CA ARG A 39 10.64 -15.20 -0.63
C ARG A 39 11.39 -14.76 -1.90
N GLY A 40 11.73 -13.48 -1.98
CA GLY A 40 12.45 -12.89 -3.11
C GLY A 40 13.77 -12.27 -2.70
N GLU A 41 13.98 -11.05 -3.14
CA GLU A 41 15.11 -10.19 -2.77
C GLU A 41 14.73 -9.25 -1.61
N ILE A 42 15.71 -8.66 -0.94
CA ILE A 42 15.44 -7.56 0.00
C ILE A 42 14.69 -6.45 -0.74
N ALA A 43 13.60 -5.95 -0.13
CA ALA A 43 12.68 -5.00 -0.75
C ALA A 43 11.89 -5.56 -1.96
N ASN A 44 11.58 -6.84 -1.98
CA ASN A 44 10.98 -7.56 -3.11
C ASN A 44 9.72 -6.89 -3.69
N THR A 45 8.79 -6.45 -2.84
CA THR A 45 7.56 -5.75 -3.27
C THR A 45 7.87 -4.46 -4.04
N TRP A 46 8.91 -3.72 -3.65
CA TRP A 46 9.33 -2.51 -4.36
C TRP A 46 9.98 -2.82 -5.69
N ILE A 47 10.74 -3.90 -5.78
CA ILE A 47 11.39 -4.36 -7.02
C ILE A 47 10.33 -4.85 -8.01
N ASN A 48 9.43 -5.73 -7.57
CA ASN A 48 8.59 -6.54 -8.44
C ASN A 48 7.14 -6.07 -8.57
N GLU A 49 6.62 -5.23 -7.65
CA GLU A 49 5.21 -4.87 -7.60
C GLU A 49 4.97 -3.36 -7.76
N ARG A 50 5.96 -2.61 -8.24
CA ARG A 50 5.85 -1.17 -8.55
C ARG A 50 6.33 -0.90 -9.97
N TRP A 51 5.74 0.10 -10.63
CA TRP A 51 6.11 0.54 -11.97
C TRP A 51 7.36 1.42 -11.97
N LYS A 52 7.91 1.64 -13.16
CA LYS A 52 9.22 2.31 -13.36
C LYS A 52 9.27 3.71 -12.74
N ASN A 53 8.22 4.51 -12.96
CA ASN A 53 8.14 5.91 -12.54
C ASN A 53 7.46 6.09 -11.17
N PHE A 54 7.34 5.02 -10.36
CA PHE A 54 6.74 5.10 -9.04
C PHE A 54 7.55 6.02 -8.09
N HIS A 55 6.83 6.84 -7.34
CA HIS A 55 7.37 7.65 -6.24
C HIS A 55 6.57 7.40 -4.96
N LEU A 56 7.23 7.55 -3.82
CA LEU A 56 6.52 7.57 -2.54
C LEU A 56 5.54 8.74 -2.51
N VAL A 57 4.41 8.55 -1.85
CA VAL A 57 3.39 9.60 -1.70
C VAL A 57 3.69 10.51 -0.52
N ASN A 58 4.28 9.96 0.53
CA ASN A 58 4.70 10.74 1.70
C ASN A 58 6.06 11.39 1.42
N PRO A 59 6.25 12.67 1.81
CA PRO A 59 7.51 13.38 1.64
C PRO A 59 8.61 12.79 2.52
N ASN A 60 9.86 13.11 2.19
CA ASN A 60 11.05 12.55 2.83
C ASN A 60 11.07 12.77 4.36
N TRP A 61 10.60 13.92 4.86
CA TRP A 61 10.54 14.20 6.30
C TRP A 61 9.67 13.20 7.06
N ALA A 62 8.72 12.54 6.39
CA ALA A 62 7.83 11.55 6.99
C ALA A 62 8.45 10.12 7.04
N ILE A 63 9.69 9.95 6.58
CA ILE A 63 10.41 8.68 6.66
C ILE A 63 11.16 8.63 7.99
N LYS A 64 10.54 7.95 8.98
CA LYS A 64 11.00 7.88 10.37
C LYS A 64 11.50 6.46 10.70
N ILE A 65 12.59 6.04 10.06
CA ILE A 65 13.25 4.76 10.34
C ILE A 65 14.34 4.99 11.40
N PRO A 66 14.45 4.13 12.43
CA PRO A 66 15.36 4.36 13.55
C PRO A 66 16.81 4.41 13.07
N GLU A 67 17.52 5.45 13.46
CA GLU A 67 18.92 5.75 13.10
C GLU A 67 19.16 5.89 11.58
N PHE A 68 18.13 5.77 10.74
CA PHE A 68 18.24 5.75 9.29
C PHE A 68 17.23 6.67 8.58
N GLY A 69 16.33 7.33 9.31
CA GLY A 69 15.29 8.21 8.79
C GLY A 69 15.82 9.51 8.19
N PHE A 70 14.91 10.35 7.68
CA PHE A 70 15.25 11.66 7.16
C PHE A 70 16.06 12.47 8.17
N GLY A 71 17.07 13.19 7.68
CA GLY A 71 18.01 13.97 8.50
C GLY A 71 19.27 13.22 8.92
N THR A 72 19.32 11.90 8.77
CA THR A 72 20.54 11.11 9.00
C THR A 72 21.49 11.14 7.78
N LYS A 73 22.78 10.85 8.00
CA LYS A 73 23.78 10.76 6.91
C LYS A 73 23.45 9.67 5.88
N SER A 74 22.73 8.65 6.28
CA SER A 74 22.36 7.49 5.44
C SER A 74 21.12 7.76 4.57
N PHE A 75 20.40 8.85 4.80
CA PHE A 75 19.23 9.16 4.01
C PHE A 75 19.60 9.72 2.62
N PRO A 76 19.01 9.25 1.51
CA PRO A 76 19.49 9.55 0.16
C PRO A 76 19.16 10.96 -0.36
N SER A 77 18.54 11.81 0.45
CA SER A 77 18.13 13.16 0.04
C SER A 77 18.25 14.16 1.18
N LYS A 78 18.61 15.40 0.84
CA LYS A 78 18.61 16.53 1.78
C LYS A 78 17.32 17.35 1.72
N ASN A 79 16.47 17.13 0.71
CA ASN A 79 15.20 17.84 0.55
C ASN A 79 14.10 17.21 1.41
N PRO A 80 13.61 17.88 2.47
CA PRO A 80 12.53 17.34 3.31
C PRO A 80 11.21 17.16 2.54
N HIS A 81 10.96 18.00 1.54
CA HIS A 81 9.75 18.02 0.75
C HIS A 81 9.85 17.20 -0.56
N GLY A 82 10.97 16.54 -0.80
CA GLY A 82 11.14 15.62 -1.90
C GLY A 82 10.46 14.26 -1.63
N PHE A 83 10.44 13.42 -2.67
CA PHE A 83 9.82 12.09 -2.63
C PHE A 83 10.79 11.09 -3.22
N LEU A 84 11.08 10.01 -2.50
CA LEU A 84 11.92 8.95 -3.05
C LEU A 84 11.20 8.25 -4.21
N ASN A 85 11.90 8.09 -5.33
CA ASN A 85 11.44 7.26 -6.43
C ASN A 85 11.65 5.76 -6.11
N LYS A 86 11.18 4.89 -7.02
CA LYS A 86 11.31 3.44 -6.87
C LYS A 86 12.75 2.99 -6.60
N ILE A 87 13.71 3.46 -7.39
CA ILE A 87 15.12 3.04 -7.29
C ILE A 87 15.69 3.49 -5.95
N GLN A 88 15.53 4.76 -5.61
CA GLN A 88 15.98 5.31 -4.32
C GLN A 88 15.36 4.58 -3.12
N THR A 89 14.07 4.20 -3.21
CA THR A 89 13.40 3.45 -2.14
C THR A 89 13.98 2.06 -1.97
N ILE A 90 14.28 1.35 -3.08
CA ILE A 90 14.92 0.02 -3.05
C ILE A 90 16.32 0.10 -2.44
N GLU A 91 17.14 1.03 -2.92
CA GLU A 91 18.51 1.23 -2.42
C GLU A 91 18.52 1.61 -0.95
N TYR A 92 17.61 2.48 -0.53
CA TYR A 92 17.43 2.88 0.85
C TYR A 92 17.11 1.67 1.77
N ILE A 93 16.15 0.82 1.37
CA ILE A 93 15.80 -0.38 2.16
C ILE A 93 16.96 -1.38 2.20
N LYS A 94 17.66 -1.60 1.08
CA LYS A 94 18.85 -2.47 1.02
C LYS A 94 19.99 -1.94 1.89
N SER A 95 20.22 -0.62 1.88
CA SER A 95 21.22 0.03 2.73
C SER A 95 20.88 -0.12 4.22
N PHE A 96 19.61 -0.01 4.58
CA PHE A 96 19.16 -0.26 5.95
C PHE A 96 19.37 -1.72 6.38
N ALA A 97 19.08 -2.68 5.50
CA ALA A 97 19.35 -4.09 5.77
C ALA A 97 20.85 -4.36 5.99
N SER A 98 21.71 -3.75 5.16
CA SER A 98 23.17 -3.82 5.31
C SER A 98 23.67 -3.19 6.61
N TYR A 99 23.06 -2.06 7.00
CA TYR A 99 23.37 -1.37 8.25
C TYR A 99 23.06 -2.23 9.49
N ILE A 100 21.93 -2.96 9.46
CA ILE A 100 21.55 -3.88 10.55
C ILE A 100 22.50 -5.08 10.61
N GLY A 101 22.92 -5.62 9.46
CA GLY A 101 23.85 -6.75 9.35
C GLY A 101 23.29 -8.11 9.77
N SER A 102 21.97 -8.24 9.91
CA SER A 102 21.33 -9.51 10.30
C SER A 102 21.37 -10.55 9.20
N LYS A 103 21.29 -11.83 9.58
CA LYS A 103 21.27 -12.95 8.65
C LYS A 103 19.93 -13.03 7.92
N ILE A 104 19.94 -12.81 6.62
CA ILE A 104 18.77 -12.84 5.73
C ILE A 104 18.90 -13.99 4.74
N TYR A 105 17.92 -14.89 4.71
CA TYR A 105 17.81 -15.95 3.73
C TYR A 105 16.84 -15.48 2.63
N ILE A 106 17.41 -15.09 1.48
CA ILE A 106 16.65 -14.64 0.31
C ILE A 106 16.28 -15.81 -0.60
N ARG A 107 15.28 -15.58 -1.49
CA ARG A 107 14.75 -16.56 -2.44
C ARG A 107 14.34 -17.86 -1.74
N GLU A 108 13.71 -17.70 -0.59
CA GLU A 108 13.25 -18.80 0.24
C GLU A 108 11.82 -18.53 0.69
N ASN A 109 10.87 -19.24 0.07
CA ASN A 109 9.46 -19.10 0.39
C ASN A 109 9.11 -19.89 1.66
N VAL A 110 8.27 -19.32 2.51
CA VAL A 110 7.65 -20.05 3.62
C VAL A 110 6.37 -20.70 3.10
N ASP A 111 6.34 -22.03 3.14
CA ASP A 111 5.22 -22.83 2.64
C ASP A 111 4.17 -23.09 3.74
N SER A 112 4.62 -23.27 4.98
CA SER A 112 3.70 -23.40 6.11
C SER A 112 4.35 -23.11 7.46
N ILE A 113 3.49 -22.68 8.41
CA ILE A 113 3.81 -22.59 9.84
C ILE A 113 2.80 -23.43 10.60
N VAL A 114 3.30 -24.33 11.45
CA VAL A 114 2.51 -25.07 12.43
C VAL A 114 3.07 -24.83 13.82
N LYS A 115 2.24 -24.97 14.85
CA LYS A 115 2.68 -24.95 16.25
C LYS A 115 2.53 -26.34 16.84
N GLU A 116 3.66 -26.89 17.30
CA GLU A 116 3.72 -28.17 18.00
C GLU A 116 4.15 -27.90 19.43
N LYS A 117 3.22 -28.03 20.40
CA LYS A 117 3.44 -27.61 21.80
C LYS A 117 3.82 -26.12 21.87
N ASP A 118 5.01 -25.81 22.31
CA ASP A 118 5.51 -24.43 22.46
C ASP A 118 6.43 -23.98 21.31
N ILE A 119 6.70 -24.85 20.34
CA ILE A 119 7.62 -24.60 19.23
C ILE A 119 6.85 -24.38 17.93
N TYR A 120 7.25 -23.38 17.18
CA TYR A 120 6.81 -23.16 15.80
C TYR A 120 7.74 -23.91 14.84
N LYS A 121 7.13 -24.67 13.94
CA LYS A 121 7.82 -25.34 12.86
C LYS A 121 7.47 -24.66 11.55
N ILE A 122 8.47 -24.03 10.97
CA ILE A 122 8.37 -23.27 9.71
C ILE A 122 8.94 -24.14 8.60
N VAL A 123 8.09 -24.54 7.66
CA VAL A 123 8.52 -25.26 6.47
C VAL A 123 8.72 -24.25 5.36
N THR A 124 9.91 -24.26 4.78
CA THR A 124 10.24 -23.38 3.65
C THR A 124 10.52 -24.21 2.40
N SER A 125 10.69 -23.56 1.26
CA SER A 125 11.11 -24.21 0.01
C SER A 125 12.48 -24.92 0.12
N LYS A 126 13.33 -24.55 1.11
CA LYS A 126 14.71 -25.06 1.24
C LYS A 126 14.97 -25.86 2.51
N ARG A 127 14.28 -25.56 3.62
CA ARG A 127 14.57 -26.14 4.94
C ARG A 127 13.36 -26.18 5.84
N THR A 128 13.53 -26.76 7.01
CA THR A 128 12.60 -26.63 8.14
C THR A 128 13.29 -25.89 9.26
N VAL A 129 12.65 -24.84 9.80
CA VAL A 129 13.16 -24.04 10.93
C VAL A 129 12.25 -24.25 12.13
N GLU A 130 12.84 -24.58 13.27
CA GLU A 130 12.15 -24.61 14.56
C GLU A 130 12.51 -23.35 15.36
N THR A 131 11.51 -22.73 16.01
CA THR A 131 11.68 -21.47 16.72
C THR A 131 10.62 -21.29 17.80
N ASP A 132 10.97 -20.56 18.87
CA ASP A 132 10.02 -20.15 19.91
C ASP A 132 9.16 -18.96 19.47
N THR A 133 9.66 -18.15 18.52
CA THR A 133 9.03 -16.88 18.14
C THR A 133 9.05 -16.65 16.65
N VAL A 134 7.89 -16.31 16.11
CA VAL A 134 7.67 -15.96 14.71
C VAL A 134 7.08 -14.57 14.59
N ILE A 135 7.69 -13.72 13.77
CA ILE A 135 7.13 -12.42 13.39
C ILE A 135 6.79 -12.45 11.90
N VAL A 136 5.49 -12.37 11.61
CA VAL A 136 4.96 -12.35 10.24
C VAL A 136 4.97 -10.91 9.72
N ALA A 137 5.99 -10.56 8.95
CA ALA A 137 6.20 -9.26 8.33
C ALA A 137 6.08 -9.33 6.80
N SER A 138 5.14 -10.14 6.30
CA SER A 138 4.97 -10.46 4.88
C SER A 138 4.37 -9.32 4.04
N GLY A 139 4.05 -8.19 4.63
CA GLY A 139 3.62 -6.96 3.98
C GLY A 139 2.17 -6.58 4.22
N ALA A 140 1.88 -5.29 3.97
CA ALA A 140 0.56 -4.68 4.13
C ALA A 140 -0.41 -5.07 2.99
N PHE A 141 0.11 -5.53 1.87
CA PHE A 141 -0.63 -5.96 0.69
C PHE A 141 -0.44 -7.46 0.56
N GLY A 142 -1.53 -8.21 0.66
CA GLY A 142 -1.51 -9.67 0.51
C GLY A 142 -1.47 -10.09 -0.96
N GLU A 143 -2.41 -10.90 -1.39
CA GLU A 143 -2.55 -11.33 -2.77
C GLU A 143 -3.31 -10.29 -3.60
N PRO A 144 -2.93 -10.08 -4.88
CA PRO A 144 -3.69 -9.28 -5.83
C PRO A 144 -5.15 -9.74 -5.91
N TYR A 145 -6.07 -8.79 -5.83
CA TYR A 145 -7.49 -9.09 -5.96
C TYR A 145 -7.96 -8.75 -7.39
N VAL A 146 -8.30 -9.78 -8.14
CA VAL A 146 -8.99 -9.66 -9.43
C VAL A 146 -10.41 -10.20 -9.25
N PRO A 147 -11.46 -9.40 -9.52
CA PRO A 147 -12.83 -9.87 -9.41
C PRO A 147 -13.12 -11.05 -10.35
N THR A 148 -13.90 -12.03 -9.92
CA THR A 148 -14.26 -13.24 -10.71
C THR A 148 -14.97 -12.94 -12.03
N ILE A 149 -15.54 -11.75 -12.17
CA ILE A 149 -16.12 -11.27 -13.43
C ILE A 149 -15.11 -11.21 -14.58
N ASN A 150 -13.80 -11.26 -14.30
CA ASN A 150 -12.74 -11.32 -15.31
C ASN A 150 -12.81 -12.60 -16.17
N GLU A 151 -13.36 -13.68 -15.65
CA GLU A 151 -13.49 -14.98 -16.33
C GLU A 151 -14.41 -14.91 -17.57
N TYR A 152 -15.32 -13.93 -17.59
CA TYR A 152 -16.22 -13.69 -18.74
C TYR A 152 -15.58 -12.89 -19.89
N LEU A 153 -14.35 -12.42 -19.72
CA LEU A 153 -13.61 -11.67 -20.73
C LEU A 153 -13.09 -12.59 -21.83
N ASN A 154 -13.04 -12.05 -23.07
CA ASN A 154 -12.36 -12.73 -24.16
C ASN A 154 -10.88 -12.94 -23.80
N LYS A 155 -10.36 -14.15 -24.10
CA LYS A 155 -8.94 -14.51 -23.87
C LYS A 155 -7.95 -13.67 -24.68
N ASP A 156 -8.41 -12.99 -25.72
CA ASP A 156 -7.57 -12.08 -26.54
C ASP A 156 -7.30 -10.73 -25.83
N ILE A 157 -7.98 -10.45 -24.72
CA ILE A 157 -7.74 -9.27 -23.90
C ILE A 157 -6.65 -9.59 -22.89
N TYR A 158 -5.53 -8.89 -22.98
CA TYR A 158 -4.45 -9.01 -22.02
C TYR A 158 -4.89 -8.45 -20.66
N GLN A 159 -4.71 -9.20 -19.61
CA GLN A 159 -5.13 -8.82 -18.26
C GLN A 159 -3.96 -8.90 -17.29
N ILE A 160 -3.74 -7.84 -16.51
CA ILE A 160 -2.78 -7.81 -15.41
C ILE A 160 -3.38 -7.11 -14.18
N HIS A 161 -2.90 -7.46 -13.02
CA HIS A 161 -3.15 -6.66 -11.82
C HIS A 161 -2.19 -5.46 -11.75
N SER A 162 -2.56 -4.41 -11.02
CA SER A 162 -1.74 -3.19 -10.86
C SER A 162 -0.34 -3.45 -10.27
N SER A 163 -0.14 -4.54 -9.52
CA SER A 163 1.17 -4.97 -9.03
C SER A 163 2.09 -5.51 -10.13
N GLU A 164 1.53 -5.94 -11.26
CA GLU A 164 2.28 -6.49 -12.40
C GLU A 164 2.61 -5.39 -13.43
N TYR A 165 1.94 -4.23 -13.34
CA TYR A 165 2.22 -3.10 -14.21
C TYR A 165 3.65 -2.56 -13.98
N LYS A 166 4.43 -2.41 -15.06
CA LYS A 166 5.81 -1.89 -15.02
C LYS A 166 5.98 -0.58 -15.77
N ASN A 167 5.45 -0.49 -16.96
CA ASN A 167 5.42 0.69 -17.84
C ASN A 167 4.46 0.44 -19.00
N SER A 168 4.19 1.47 -19.80
CA SER A 168 3.32 1.39 -20.98
C SER A 168 3.89 0.51 -22.09
N GLU A 169 5.22 0.39 -22.19
CA GLU A 169 5.92 -0.35 -23.25
C GLU A 169 5.72 -1.86 -23.14
N ASN A 170 5.49 -2.35 -21.91
CA ASN A 170 5.27 -3.78 -21.63
C ASN A 170 3.83 -4.24 -21.92
N LEU A 171 2.94 -3.33 -22.33
CA LEU A 171 1.54 -3.63 -22.63
C LEU A 171 1.35 -3.84 -24.14
N PRO A 172 0.41 -4.71 -24.57
CA PRO A 172 0.03 -4.81 -25.97
C PRO A 172 -0.37 -3.46 -26.54
N GLU A 173 -0.14 -3.24 -27.84
CA GLU A 173 -0.59 -2.03 -28.53
C GLU A 173 -2.12 -1.89 -28.50
N GLY A 174 -2.61 -0.66 -28.41
CA GLY A 174 -4.03 -0.33 -28.39
C GLY A 174 -4.50 0.31 -27.09
N GLY A 175 -5.81 0.40 -26.93
CA GLY A 175 -6.46 1.02 -25.77
C GLY A 175 -6.27 0.23 -24.49
N VAL A 176 -6.19 0.94 -23.36
CA VAL A 176 -6.04 0.36 -22.03
C VAL A 176 -7.21 0.79 -21.15
N LEU A 177 -7.86 -0.17 -20.50
CA LEU A 177 -8.82 0.10 -19.42
C LEU A 177 -8.17 -0.15 -18.08
N VAL A 178 -8.16 0.85 -17.21
CA VAL A 178 -7.80 0.68 -15.79
C VAL A 178 -9.09 0.55 -14.98
N VAL A 179 -9.25 -0.55 -14.25
CA VAL A 179 -10.43 -0.81 -13.43
C VAL A 179 -10.13 -0.50 -11.98
N GLY A 180 -10.80 0.52 -11.45
CA GLY A 180 -10.60 1.03 -10.09
C GLY A 180 -9.74 2.29 -10.06
N SER A 181 -10.28 3.34 -9.45
CA SER A 181 -9.65 4.66 -9.33
C SER A 181 -9.11 4.92 -7.93
N GLY A 182 -8.67 3.88 -7.21
CA GLY A 182 -7.88 4.07 -6.00
C GLY A 182 -6.50 4.68 -6.31
N GLN A 183 -5.66 4.84 -5.29
CA GLN A 183 -4.34 5.46 -5.42
C GLN A 183 -3.50 4.86 -6.56
N SER A 184 -3.44 3.51 -6.66
CA SER A 184 -2.69 2.85 -7.75
C SER A 184 -3.29 3.12 -9.11
N GLY A 185 -4.63 3.03 -9.26
CA GLY A 185 -5.29 3.26 -10.54
C GLY A 185 -5.08 4.67 -11.06
N ALA A 186 -5.23 5.68 -10.21
CA ALA A 186 -5.03 7.08 -10.56
C ALA A 186 -3.58 7.36 -10.99
N GLN A 187 -2.58 6.86 -10.25
CA GLN A 187 -1.17 7.04 -10.61
C GLN A 187 -0.75 6.26 -11.86
N ILE A 188 -1.28 5.04 -12.08
CA ILE A 188 -1.02 4.27 -13.30
C ILE A 188 -1.62 4.97 -14.53
N VAL A 189 -2.80 5.56 -14.38
CA VAL A 189 -3.40 6.37 -15.47
C VAL A 189 -2.51 7.56 -15.83
N GLU A 190 -1.96 8.29 -14.84
CA GLU A 190 -1.02 9.38 -15.14
C GLU A 190 0.22 8.88 -15.91
N ASP A 191 0.80 7.75 -15.47
CA ASP A 191 1.97 7.15 -16.13
C ASP A 191 1.63 6.71 -17.57
N LEU A 192 0.46 6.14 -17.78
CA LEU A 192 -0.01 5.71 -19.10
C LEU A 192 -0.32 6.88 -20.03
N MET A 193 -0.84 8.00 -19.54
CA MET A 193 -1.17 9.18 -20.37
C MET A 193 0.07 9.77 -21.05
N GLU A 194 1.25 9.63 -20.47
CA GLU A 194 2.51 10.04 -21.09
C GLU A 194 2.87 9.22 -22.33
N SER A 195 2.24 8.05 -22.54
CA SER A 195 2.49 7.18 -23.69
C SER A 195 1.66 7.52 -24.94
N GLY A 196 0.73 8.46 -24.86
CA GLY A 196 -0.16 8.84 -25.98
C GLY A 196 -1.21 7.79 -26.32
N ARG A 197 -1.42 6.76 -25.49
CA ARG A 197 -2.42 5.71 -25.70
C ARG A 197 -3.84 6.21 -25.40
N ASN A 198 -4.83 5.55 -25.98
CA ASN A 198 -6.23 5.74 -25.60
C ASN A 198 -6.50 5.04 -24.27
N ILE A 199 -6.73 5.80 -23.21
CA ILE A 199 -6.85 5.30 -21.85
C ILE A 199 -8.25 5.54 -21.31
N TRP A 200 -8.77 4.52 -20.64
CA TRP A 200 -10.05 4.55 -19.96
C TRP A 200 -9.86 4.23 -18.48
N LEU A 201 -10.59 4.94 -17.63
CA LEU A 201 -10.60 4.70 -16.18
C LEU A 201 -12.02 4.40 -15.72
N ALA A 202 -12.22 3.19 -15.18
CA ALA A 202 -13.45 2.87 -14.46
C ALA A 202 -13.37 3.46 -13.04
N VAL A 203 -14.11 4.55 -12.83
CA VAL A 203 -14.06 5.35 -11.61
C VAL A 203 -14.86 4.70 -10.51
N SER A 204 -14.20 4.46 -9.37
CA SER A 204 -14.81 4.01 -8.12
C SER A 204 -14.83 5.12 -7.07
N LYS A 205 -15.50 4.87 -5.96
CA LYS A 205 -15.62 5.84 -4.87
C LYS A 205 -14.28 6.02 -4.14
N CYS A 206 -13.52 7.05 -4.48
CA CYS A 206 -12.25 7.39 -3.86
C CYS A 206 -12.15 8.91 -3.66
N GLY A 207 -11.58 9.37 -2.55
CA GLY A 207 -11.34 10.79 -2.30
C GLY A 207 -10.18 11.34 -3.11
N ARG A 208 -10.14 12.63 -3.36
CA ARG A 208 -8.95 13.37 -3.74
C ARG A 208 -8.56 14.34 -2.63
N ARG A 209 -7.31 14.72 -2.57
CA ARG A 209 -6.80 15.70 -1.61
C ARG A 209 -5.77 16.58 -2.30
N PRO A 210 -5.81 17.91 -2.09
CA PRO A 210 -4.78 18.77 -2.63
C PRO A 210 -3.40 18.34 -2.09
N ARG A 211 -2.37 18.45 -2.91
CA ARG A 211 -1.02 18.16 -2.45
C ARG A 211 -0.58 19.20 -1.42
N ASN A 212 -0.83 20.45 -1.73
CA ASN A 212 -0.53 21.57 -0.86
C ASN A 212 -1.83 22.32 -0.52
N TYR A 213 -1.93 22.83 0.68
CA TYR A 213 -3.01 23.70 1.12
C TYR A 213 -2.51 24.64 2.21
N ARG A 214 -2.88 25.92 2.11
CA ARG A 214 -2.46 26.94 3.09
C ARG A 214 -0.91 26.95 3.27
N GLY A 215 -0.15 26.79 2.18
CA GLY A 215 1.31 26.82 2.17
C GLY A 215 2.01 25.60 2.75
N LYS A 216 1.30 24.52 3.11
CA LYS A 216 1.88 23.27 3.63
C LYS A 216 1.41 22.05 2.84
N ASP A 217 2.27 21.04 2.80
CA ASP A 217 1.95 19.74 2.25
C ASP A 217 0.81 19.07 3.02
N SER A 218 -0.06 18.35 2.33
CA SER A 218 -1.19 17.66 2.95
C SER A 218 -0.78 16.59 3.96
N SER A 219 0.39 15.96 3.80
CA SER A 219 0.93 15.03 4.80
C SER A 219 1.36 15.76 6.07
N TRP A 220 1.85 17.01 5.95
CA TRP A 220 2.15 17.86 7.10
C TRP A 220 0.87 18.18 7.89
N TRP A 221 -0.19 18.59 7.20
CA TRP A 221 -1.48 18.83 7.86
C TRP A 221 -2.03 17.60 8.55
N ASN A 222 -1.97 16.43 7.87
CA ASN A 222 -2.42 15.17 8.48
C ASN A 222 -1.61 14.81 9.73
N TYR A 223 -0.32 15.12 9.75
CA TYR A 223 0.55 14.92 10.91
C TYR A 223 0.18 15.86 12.06
N GLU A 224 0.09 17.17 11.80
CA GLU A 224 -0.26 18.18 12.81
C GLU A 224 -1.65 17.94 13.41
N MET A 225 -2.64 17.57 12.60
CA MET A 225 -3.99 17.24 13.05
C MET A 225 -4.09 15.85 13.74
N GLY A 226 -2.98 15.14 13.92
CA GLY A 226 -2.97 13.81 14.57
C GLY A 226 -3.68 12.72 13.77
N LEU A 227 -3.93 12.90 12.47
CA LEU A 227 -4.68 11.92 11.67
C LEU A 227 -3.89 10.62 11.45
N PHE A 228 -2.57 10.68 11.50
CA PHE A 228 -1.71 9.49 11.44
C PHE A 228 -1.75 8.68 12.74
N ASP A 229 -2.03 9.31 13.87
CA ASP A 229 -2.04 8.68 15.20
C ASP A 229 -3.41 8.10 15.57
N LYS A 230 -4.46 8.37 14.77
CA LYS A 230 -5.77 7.74 14.97
C LYS A 230 -5.63 6.22 14.98
N THR A 231 -6.12 5.62 16.06
CA THR A 231 -6.04 4.18 16.29
C THR A 231 -7.24 3.43 15.71
N ILE A 232 -7.18 2.12 15.81
CA ILE A 232 -8.32 1.25 15.47
C ILE A 232 -9.55 1.49 16.35
N ASP A 233 -9.36 2.07 17.54
CA ASP A 233 -10.45 2.40 18.46
C ASP A 233 -11.14 3.73 18.07
N ASP A 234 -10.41 4.63 17.38
CA ASP A 234 -10.90 5.94 16.94
C ASP A 234 -11.65 5.89 15.60
N VAL A 235 -11.43 4.84 14.79
CA VAL A 235 -11.92 4.76 13.42
C VAL A 235 -12.74 3.49 13.19
N PRO A 236 -14.02 3.59 12.77
CA PRO A 236 -14.84 2.43 12.48
C PRO A 236 -14.20 1.50 11.43
N PHE A 237 -14.39 0.19 11.57
CA PHE A 237 -13.78 -0.83 10.69
C PHE A 237 -13.97 -0.54 9.20
N LYS A 238 -15.18 -0.18 8.77
CA LYS A 238 -15.48 0.12 7.36
C LYS A 238 -14.71 1.33 6.81
N GLU A 239 -14.37 2.30 7.68
CA GLU A 239 -13.64 3.51 7.29
C GLU A 239 -12.14 3.24 7.09
N ARG A 240 -11.56 2.30 7.86
CA ARG A 240 -10.13 1.94 7.78
C ARG A 240 -9.72 1.37 6.42
N TRP A 241 -10.66 0.71 5.74
CA TRP A 241 -10.41 0.05 4.45
C TRP A 241 -10.81 0.90 3.24
N LYS A 242 -11.17 2.16 3.45
CA LYS A 242 -11.34 3.12 2.35
C LYS A 242 -9.97 3.44 1.75
N GLY A 243 -9.90 3.50 0.43
CA GLY A 243 -8.67 3.87 -0.27
C GLY A 243 -8.14 5.24 0.15
N SER A 244 -6.83 5.40 0.14
CA SER A 244 -6.19 6.71 0.37
C SER A 244 -6.62 7.71 -0.70
N ALA A 245 -6.78 8.97 -0.31
CA ALA A 245 -7.11 10.05 -1.24
C ALA A 245 -6.00 10.23 -2.29
N HIS A 246 -6.39 10.57 -3.52
CA HIS A 246 -5.48 10.75 -4.65
C HIS A 246 -4.44 11.83 -4.37
N THR A 247 -3.18 11.45 -4.39
CA THR A 247 -2.00 12.34 -4.36
C THR A 247 -0.83 11.63 -5.02
N SER A 248 0.10 12.37 -5.60
CA SER A 248 1.31 11.83 -6.21
C SER A 248 2.56 12.45 -5.58
N GLY A 249 3.65 11.67 -5.51
CA GLY A 249 4.98 12.16 -5.22
C GLY A 249 5.83 12.37 -6.47
N SER A 250 5.33 11.97 -7.66
CA SER A 250 6.02 12.20 -8.92
C SER A 250 6.12 13.70 -9.24
N LYS A 251 7.08 14.09 -10.08
CA LYS A 251 7.26 15.47 -10.54
C LYS A 251 7.31 16.52 -9.40
N GLY A 252 7.87 16.14 -8.26
CA GLY A 252 7.97 17.02 -7.07
C GLY A 252 6.73 17.06 -6.18
N GLY A 253 5.75 16.22 -6.46
CA GLY A 253 4.51 16.10 -5.71
C GLY A 253 3.38 16.98 -6.23
N HIS A 254 2.23 16.36 -6.52
CA HIS A 254 1.03 17.05 -6.98
C HIS A 254 -0.23 16.28 -6.58
N ASP A 255 -1.38 16.91 -6.66
CA ASP A 255 -2.68 16.27 -6.54
C ASP A 255 -3.13 15.66 -7.87
N ILE A 256 -3.89 14.58 -7.79
CA ILE A 256 -4.46 13.94 -8.97
C ILE A 256 -5.95 14.28 -9.02
N ASN A 257 -6.34 15.17 -9.94
CA ASN A 257 -7.73 15.48 -10.23
C ASN A 257 -8.15 14.77 -11.52
N LEU A 258 -9.10 13.85 -11.43
CA LEU A 258 -9.58 13.09 -12.59
C LEU A 258 -10.21 13.97 -13.68
N MET A 259 -10.77 15.12 -13.30
CA MET A 259 -11.32 16.07 -14.28
C MET A 259 -10.22 16.76 -15.10
N ASP A 260 -9.07 17.07 -14.47
CA ASP A 260 -7.91 17.63 -15.17
C ASP A 260 -7.31 16.61 -16.15
N LEU A 261 -7.30 15.33 -15.74
CA LEU A 261 -6.86 14.24 -16.64
C LEU A 261 -7.85 14.01 -17.77
N ALA A 262 -9.16 14.16 -17.53
CA ALA A 262 -10.17 14.06 -18.57
C ALA A 262 -10.04 15.16 -19.63
N GLU A 263 -9.74 16.40 -19.24
CA GLU A 263 -9.43 17.49 -20.20
C GLU A 263 -8.18 17.21 -21.03
N LYS A 264 -7.26 16.41 -20.51
CA LYS A 264 -6.05 15.95 -21.21
C LYS A 264 -6.25 14.68 -22.04
N GLY A 265 -7.49 14.18 -22.15
CA GLY A 265 -7.84 13.04 -22.99
C GLY A 265 -8.08 11.71 -22.27
N LEU A 266 -8.10 11.67 -20.93
CA LEU A 266 -8.53 10.49 -20.20
C LEU A 266 -10.03 10.26 -20.36
N ASN A 267 -10.42 9.05 -20.77
CA ASN A 267 -11.83 8.69 -20.84
C ASN A 267 -12.29 8.16 -19.46
N LEU A 268 -13.20 8.88 -18.82
CA LEU A 268 -13.82 8.47 -17.57
C LEU A 268 -15.08 7.65 -17.84
N CYS A 269 -15.23 6.53 -17.16
CA CYS A 269 -16.46 5.76 -17.13
C CYS A 269 -16.85 5.39 -15.69
N SER A 270 -18.10 5.00 -15.52
CA SER A 270 -18.63 4.53 -14.24
C SER A 270 -17.92 3.25 -13.79
N SER A 271 -18.12 2.88 -12.56
CA SER A 271 -17.62 1.60 -12.04
C SER A 271 -18.15 0.43 -12.88
N VAL A 272 -17.33 -0.62 -13.04
CA VAL A 272 -17.71 -1.80 -13.79
C VAL A 272 -18.78 -2.58 -13.05
N LYS A 273 -19.86 -2.92 -13.73
CA LYS A 273 -20.94 -3.76 -13.25
C LYS A 273 -20.72 -5.23 -13.63
N ASN A 274 -20.40 -5.47 -14.90
CA ASN A 274 -20.22 -6.82 -15.42
C ASN A 274 -19.40 -6.82 -16.72
N PHE A 275 -18.88 -7.98 -17.08
CA PHE A 275 -18.23 -8.26 -18.36
C PHE A 275 -18.98 -9.35 -19.11
N SER A 276 -18.89 -9.30 -20.43
CA SER A 276 -19.19 -10.40 -21.33
C SER A 276 -18.05 -10.56 -22.33
N SER A 277 -18.06 -11.62 -23.12
CA SER A 277 -17.04 -11.83 -24.17
C SER A 277 -16.94 -10.69 -25.20
N LYS A 278 -17.97 -9.86 -25.33
CA LYS A 278 -18.04 -8.79 -26.34
C LYS A 278 -18.08 -7.37 -25.77
N LYS A 279 -18.49 -7.18 -24.54
CA LYS A 279 -18.71 -5.84 -23.97
C LYS A 279 -18.49 -5.75 -22.47
N ILE A 280 -18.19 -4.55 -22.00
CA ILE A 280 -18.18 -4.14 -20.60
C ILE A 280 -19.46 -3.39 -20.31
N VAL A 281 -20.13 -3.73 -19.23
CA VAL A 281 -21.32 -3.03 -18.74
C VAL A 281 -20.94 -2.24 -17.49
N PHE A 282 -21.33 -0.98 -17.44
CA PHE A 282 -21.04 -0.07 -16.35
C PHE A 282 -22.27 0.20 -15.47
N ASN A 283 -22.04 0.59 -14.24
CA ASN A 283 -23.05 1.18 -13.37
C ASN A 283 -23.38 2.61 -13.87
N ASN A 284 -24.30 3.27 -13.20
CA ASN A 284 -24.62 4.67 -13.50
C ASN A 284 -24.21 5.56 -12.31
N ASP A 285 -22.92 5.52 -11.95
CA ASP A 285 -22.41 6.11 -10.72
C ASP A 285 -21.21 7.08 -10.90
N LEU A 286 -20.86 7.41 -12.15
CA LEU A 286 -19.70 8.27 -12.44
C LEU A 286 -19.82 9.64 -11.78
N TYR A 287 -20.99 10.28 -11.92
CA TYR A 287 -21.23 11.59 -11.30
C TYR A 287 -21.08 11.51 -9.76
N GLU A 288 -21.69 10.52 -9.13
CA GLU A 288 -21.66 10.32 -7.68
C GLU A 288 -20.25 10.07 -7.18
N ASN A 289 -19.45 9.29 -7.91
CA ASN A 289 -18.07 8.98 -7.57
C ASN A 289 -17.16 10.22 -7.70
N LEU A 290 -17.30 10.99 -8.78
CA LEU A 290 -16.56 12.24 -8.96
C LEU A 290 -16.96 13.29 -7.91
N LYS A 291 -18.26 13.45 -7.64
CA LYS A 291 -18.74 14.35 -6.59
C LYS A 291 -18.26 13.97 -5.21
N PHE A 292 -18.19 12.66 -4.91
CA PHE A 292 -17.61 12.18 -3.65
C PHE A 292 -16.14 12.59 -3.54
N SER A 293 -15.37 12.43 -4.61
CA SER A 293 -13.95 12.80 -4.67
C SER A 293 -13.75 14.30 -4.39
N ASP A 294 -14.56 15.14 -5.01
CA ASP A 294 -14.49 16.59 -4.85
C ASP A 294 -14.93 17.05 -3.44
N ASN A 295 -16.04 16.52 -2.95
CA ASN A 295 -16.50 16.79 -1.58
C ASN A 295 -15.47 16.36 -0.53
N TYR A 296 -14.72 15.29 -0.78
CA TYR A 296 -13.66 14.86 0.13
C TYR A 296 -12.57 15.93 0.25
N ALA A 297 -12.13 16.54 -0.86
CA ALA A 297 -11.15 17.62 -0.84
C ALA A 297 -11.66 18.86 -0.08
N ILE A 298 -12.93 19.24 -0.31
CA ILE A 298 -13.57 20.37 0.36
C ILE A 298 -13.67 20.12 1.86
N ASN A 299 -14.14 18.95 2.28
CA ASN A 299 -14.28 18.62 3.70
C ASN A 299 -12.91 18.53 4.39
N TRP A 300 -11.91 17.96 3.72
CA TRP A 300 -10.57 17.91 4.26
C TRP A 300 -9.98 19.32 4.44
N SER A 301 -10.14 20.21 3.44
CA SER A 301 -9.65 21.58 3.56
C SER A 301 -10.36 22.36 4.67
N LYS A 302 -11.67 22.13 4.85
CA LYS A 302 -12.41 22.72 5.98
C LYS A 302 -11.85 22.25 7.32
N ASN A 303 -11.54 20.97 7.48
CA ASN A 303 -10.94 20.47 8.73
C ASN A 303 -9.58 21.13 9.00
N VAL A 304 -8.79 21.42 7.94
CA VAL A 304 -7.54 22.19 8.06
C VAL A 304 -7.83 23.62 8.51
N ASP A 305 -8.82 24.29 7.90
CA ASP A 305 -9.20 25.67 8.28
C ASP A 305 -9.68 25.73 9.73
N ASP A 306 -10.52 24.77 10.16
CA ASP A 306 -10.98 24.67 11.54
C ASP A 306 -9.80 24.45 12.51
N TYR A 307 -8.82 23.62 12.16
CA TYR A 307 -7.59 23.42 12.94
C TYR A 307 -6.72 24.69 13.03
N ILE A 308 -6.56 25.42 11.91
CA ILE A 308 -5.83 26.69 11.88
C ILE A 308 -6.46 27.69 12.85
N LEU A 309 -7.80 27.80 12.85
CA LEU A 309 -8.54 28.66 13.75
C LEU A 309 -8.40 28.22 15.21
N GLU A 310 -8.57 26.94 15.50
CA GLU A 310 -8.42 26.36 16.85
C GLU A 310 -7.04 26.62 17.45
N LYS A 311 -6.00 26.46 16.64
CA LYS A 311 -4.60 26.62 17.06
C LYS A 311 -4.06 28.04 16.89
N ASN A 312 -4.89 28.97 16.41
CA ASN A 312 -4.52 30.37 16.13
C ASN A 312 -3.24 30.49 15.27
N LEU A 313 -3.17 29.70 14.18
CA LEU A 313 -2.00 29.68 13.31
C LEU A 313 -2.09 30.76 12.23
N GLU A 314 -0.98 31.46 11.98
CA GLU A 314 -0.85 32.40 10.86
C GLU A 314 -0.46 31.63 9.59
N MET A 315 -1.42 31.45 8.68
CA MET A 315 -1.23 30.71 7.43
C MET A 315 -1.79 31.50 6.24
N PRO A 316 -1.19 31.34 5.04
CA PRO A 316 -1.71 31.99 3.83
C PRO A 316 -3.17 31.65 3.61
N PHE A 317 -3.97 32.61 3.13
CA PHE A 317 -5.36 32.34 2.79
C PHE A 317 -5.45 31.54 1.49
N GLU A 318 -6.19 30.44 1.54
CA GLU A 318 -6.52 29.62 0.38
C GLU A 318 -7.92 29.02 0.56
N ARG A 319 -8.62 28.75 -0.53
CA ARG A 319 -9.95 28.11 -0.48
C ARG A 319 -10.11 27.15 -1.65
N ILE A 320 -10.41 25.90 -1.35
CA ILE A 320 -10.82 24.92 -2.34
C ILE A 320 -12.28 25.15 -2.69
N LYS A 321 -12.54 25.34 -3.99
CA LYS A 321 -13.89 25.47 -4.53
C LYS A 321 -14.34 24.13 -5.13
N GLN A 322 -15.65 23.95 -5.15
CA GLN A 322 -16.25 22.84 -5.90
C GLN A 322 -15.85 22.89 -7.38
N ASP A 323 -15.55 21.75 -7.94
CA ASP A 323 -15.23 21.63 -9.37
C ASP A 323 -16.50 21.72 -10.21
N ASN A 324 -16.70 22.85 -10.88
CA ASN A 324 -17.90 23.14 -11.68
C ASN A 324 -18.05 22.23 -12.90
N ARG A 325 -17.00 21.50 -13.28
CA ARG A 325 -17.04 20.49 -14.36
C ARG A 325 -17.84 19.26 -13.92
N ILE A 326 -17.90 18.98 -12.61
CA ILE A 326 -18.69 17.89 -12.04
C ILE A 326 -20.15 18.32 -11.94
N ASN A 327 -20.84 18.26 -13.05
CA ASN A 327 -22.24 18.63 -13.18
C ASN A 327 -23.05 17.47 -13.75
N ARG A 328 -24.14 17.08 -13.08
CA ARG A 328 -24.98 15.93 -13.46
C ARG A 328 -25.51 16.03 -14.91
N LYS A 329 -25.72 17.23 -15.42
CA LYS A 329 -26.15 17.44 -16.82
C LYS A 329 -25.04 17.26 -17.85
N LYS A 330 -23.76 17.41 -17.42
CA LYS A 330 -22.58 17.32 -18.28
C LYS A 330 -21.89 15.96 -18.19
N ILE A 331 -21.90 15.33 -17.01
CA ILE A 331 -21.30 14.01 -16.81
C ILE A 331 -22.24 12.95 -17.36
N GLN A 332 -21.86 12.35 -18.48
CA GLN A 332 -22.57 11.24 -19.09
C GLN A 332 -21.93 9.92 -18.70
N SER A 333 -22.71 9.02 -18.12
CA SER A 333 -22.28 7.66 -17.83
C SER A 333 -22.52 6.78 -19.04
N LEU A 334 -21.46 6.18 -19.58
CA LEU A 334 -21.61 5.15 -20.59
C LEU A 334 -22.25 3.92 -19.96
N LYS A 335 -23.26 3.34 -20.63
CA LYS A 335 -23.89 2.10 -20.16
C LYS A 335 -23.06 0.88 -20.48
N GLU A 336 -22.44 0.86 -21.65
CA GLU A 336 -21.59 -0.25 -22.10
C GLU A 336 -20.58 0.20 -23.17
N ILE A 337 -19.50 -0.55 -23.32
CA ILE A 337 -18.48 -0.37 -24.35
C ILE A 337 -18.13 -1.73 -24.96
N SER A 338 -17.97 -1.77 -26.29
CA SER A 338 -17.48 -2.94 -27.01
C SER A 338 -16.00 -3.21 -26.67
N LEU A 339 -15.68 -4.45 -26.31
CA LEU A 339 -14.30 -4.87 -26.02
C LEU A 339 -13.42 -4.92 -27.27
N SER A 340 -13.95 -5.44 -28.36
CA SER A 340 -13.16 -5.73 -29.57
C SER A 340 -12.62 -4.50 -30.28
N GLN A 341 -13.26 -3.35 -30.12
CA GLN A 341 -12.91 -2.10 -30.83
C GLN A 341 -12.10 -1.12 -29.98
N SER A 342 -12.16 -1.21 -28.64
CA SER A 342 -11.67 -0.17 -27.75
C SER A 342 -10.46 -0.57 -26.91
N PHE A 343 -10.36 -1.85 -26.55
CA PHE A 343 -9.36 -2.28 -25.58
C PHE A 343 -8.56 -3.50 -26.04
N LYS A 344 -7.26 -3.48 -25.72
CA LYS A 344 -6.35 -4.64 -25.83
C LYS A 344 -5.81 -5.07 -24.48
N CYS A 345 -5.93 -4.20 -23.47
CA CYS A 345 -5.42 -4.46 -22.15
C CYS A 345 -6.39 -3.97 -21.08
N ILE A 346 -6.52 -4.75 -20.00
CA ILE A 346 -7.20 -4.36 -18.75
C ILE A 346 -6.19 -4.44 -17.61
N ILE A 347 -6.08 -3.34 -16.83
CA ILE A 347 -5.30 -3.29 -15.61
C ILE A 347 -6.25 -3.28 -14.42
N TRP A 348 -6.19 -4.32 -13.60
CA TRP A 348 -6.98 -4.43 -12.40
C TRP A 348 -6.33 -3.66 -11.26
N ALA A 349 -6.78 -2.44 -11.00
CA ALA A 349 -6.38 -1.63 -9.85
C ALA A 349 -7.37 -1.80 -8.68
N THR A 350 -7.74 -3.04 -8.42
CA THR A 350 -8.84 -3.46 -7.53
C THR A 350 -8.39 -3.82 -6.13
N GLY A 351 -7.10 -3.58 -5.83
CA GLY A 351 -6.52 -3.75 -4.50
C GLY A 351 -6.08 -5.18 -4.20
N PHE A 352 -5.97 -5.50 -2.91
CA PHE A 352 -5.39 -6.74 -2.42
C PHE A 352 -6.27 -7.35 -1.34
N ARG A 353 -6.08 -8.65 -1.09
CA ARG A 353 -6.67 -9.39 0.03
C ARG A 353 -5.59 -10.08 0.82
N TYR A 354 -5.76 -10.19 2.13
CA TYR A 354 -4.88 -10.99 2.95
C TYR A 354 -5.08 -12.48 2.65
N ASN A 355 -3.98 -13.24 2.64
CA ASN A 355 -3.98 -14.68 2.61
C ASN A 355 -2.91 -15.20 3.57
N PHE A 356 -3.36 -15.73 4.69
CA PHE A 356 -2.53 -16.35 5.72
C PHE A 356 -2.79 -17.85 5.86
N ASN A 357 -3.38 -18.51 4.85
CA ASN A 357 -3.69 -19.94 4.86
C ASN A 357 -2.46 -20.85 5.03
N TRP A 358 -1.27 -20.31 4.79
CA TRP A 358 -0.01 -20.98 5.05
C TRP A 358 0.35 -21.03 6.55
N ILE A 359 -0.30 -20.27 7.41
CA ILE A 359 -0.21 -20.37 8.87
C ILE A 359 -1.35 -21.29 9.33
N LYS A 360 -1.00 -22.50 9.81
CA LYS A 360 -1.97 -23.53 10.18
C LYS A 360 -2.49 -23.35 11.61
N LEU A 361 -2.95 -22.15 11.90
CA LEU A 361 -3.51 -21.73 13.18
C LEU A 361 -4.74 -20.86 12.91
N ASP A 362 -5.65 -20.81 13.86
CA ASP A 362 -6.83 -19.93 13.79
C ASP A 362 -6.43 -18.50 14.18
N ILE A 363 -6.00 -17.73 13.18
CA ILE A 363 -5.39 -16.40 13.31
C ILE A 363 -6.11 -15.29 12.55
N THR A 364 -7.15 -15.61 11.80
CA THR A 364 -7.91 -14.63 11.02
C THR A 364 -9.38 -14.64 11.39
N ASP A 365 -10.06 -13.53 11.18
CA ASP A 365 -11.51 -13.44 11.27
C ASP A 365 -12.20 -13.98 10.00
N GLU A 366 -13.53 -13.88 9.96
CA GLU A 366 -14.35 -14.29 8.81
C GLU A 366 -14.02 -13.52 7.51
N LYS A 367 -13.39 -12.34 7.61
CA LYS A 367 -12.95 -11.50 6.49
C LYS A 367 -11.50 -11.73 6.12
N GLN A 368 -10.87 -12.76 6.67
CA GLN A 368 -9.45 -13.08 6.49
C GLN A 368 -8.49 -11.99 7.03
N VAL A 369 -8.97 -11.13 7.94
CA VAL A 369 -8.13 -10.13 8.60
C VAL A 369 -7.48 -10.77 9.84
N PRO A 370 -6.17 -10.61 10.05
CA PRO A 370 -5.49 -11.15 11.23
C PRO A 370 -6.07 -10.67 12.56
N ILE A 371 -6.39 -11.59 13.45
CA ILE A 371 -6.85 -11.31 14.81
C ILE A 371 -5.63 -10.98 15.66
N GLN A 372 -5.42 -9.71 15.92
CA GLN A 372 -4.26 -9.20 16.64
C GLN A 372 -4.58 -7.87 17.35
N LYS A 373 -3.79 -7.53 18.35
CA LYS A 373 -3.80 -6.19 18.97
C LYS A 373 -2.37 -5.62 18.93
N ARG A 374 -2.15 -4.61 18.12
CA ARG A 374 -0.83 -4.00 17.84
C ARG A 374 0.25 -5.05 17.51
N GLY A 375 -0.10 -6.00 16.63
CA GLY A 375 0.77 -7.10 16.22
C GLY A 375 0.77 -8.34 17.13
N VAL A 376 0.32 -8.23 18.37
CA VAL A 376 0.28 -9.35 19.34
C VAL A 376 -0.93 -10.24 19.04
N THR A 377 -0.71 -11.56 18.91
CA THR A 377 -1.78 -12.54 18.70
C THR A 377 -2.13 -13.29 20.01
N LYS A 378 -3.19 -14.11 19.95
CA LYS A 378 -3.54 -15.02 21.06
C LYS A 378 -2.53 -16.17 21.26
N TYR A 379 -1.69 -16.42 20.27
CA TYR A 379 -0.68 -17.49 20.33
C TYR A 379 0.65 -16.93 20.84
N LYS A 380 1.12 -17.42 22.01
CA LYS A 380 2.41 -17.04 22.58
C LYS A 380 3.52 -17.24 21.54
N GLY A 381 4.32 -16.19 21.29
CA GLY A 381 5.44 -16.22 20.35
C GLY A 381 5.05 -15.98 18.88
N LEU A 382 3.78 -15.71 18.55
CA LEU A 382 3.38 -15.35 17.19
C LEU A 382 2.94 -13.89 17.12
N TYR A 383 3.57 -13.14 16.24
CA TYR A 383 3.33 -11.70 16.04
C TYR A 383 3.11 -11.39 14.55
N PHE A 384 2.32 -10.35 14.29
CA PHE A 384 2.23 -9.71 12.99
C PHE A 384 2.95 -8.37 13.00
N MET A 385 3.51 -7.97 11.85
CA MET A 385 4.17 -6.69 11.69
C MET A 385 3.90 -6.07 10.31
N GLY A 386 3.65 -4.75 10.28
CA GLY A 386 3.48 -4.00 9.04
C GLY A 386 2.15 -4.23 8.32
N LEU A 387 1.09 -4.63 9.04
CA LEU A 387 -0.27 -4.67 8.54
C LEU A 387 -0.88 -3.27 8.51
N GLN A 388 -1.75 -3.00 7.52
CA GLN A 388 -2.55 -1.78 7.53
C GLN A 388 -3.43 -1.75 8.77
N TRP A 389 -3.52 -0.60 9.42
CA TRP A 389 -4.32 -0.44 10.64
C TRP A 389 -4.02 -1.48 11.74
N MET A 390 -2.77 -1.94 11.82
CA MET A 390 -2.38 -2.89 12.86
C MET A 390 -2.60 -2.29 14.27
N HIS A 391 -2.35 -1.00 14.40
CA HIS A 391 -2.61 -0.18 15.58
C HIS A 391 -3.23 1.17 15.20
N SER A 392 -2.62 1.89 14.28
CA SER A 392 -3.00 3.24 13.86
C SER A 392 -2.97 3.40 12.34
N ALA A 393 -3.40 4.55 11.86
CA ALA A 393 -3.39 4.89 10.45
C ALA A 393 -1.99 4.84 9.81
N LYS A 394 -0.93 5.04 10.60
CA LYS A 394 0.47 5.02 10.14
C LYS A 394 1.16 3.66 10.21
N SER A 395 0.53 2.62 10.78
CA SER A 395 1.16 1.34 11.12
C SER A 395 1.93 0.67 9.97
N ALA A 396 1.45 0.70 8.73
CA ALA A 396 2.13 0.08 7.59
C ALA A 396 2.98 1.07 6.77
N GLN A 397 3.20 2.28 7.27
CA GLN A 397 3.87 3.38 6.56
C GLN A 397 5.26 3.65 7.15
N PHE A 398 6.17 4.23 6.34
CA PHE A 398 7.51 4.62 6.79
C PHE A 398 7.50 5.58 8.00
N ILE A 399 6.41 6.33 8.19
CA ILE A 399 6.25 7.28 9.30
C ILE A 399 5.94 6.59 10.64
N GLY A 400 5.38 5.37 10.63
CA GLY A 400 4.90 4.72 11.87
C GLY A 400 5.40 3.29 12.08
N VAL A 401 5.93 2.64 11.05
CA VAL A 401 6.33 1.23 11.12
C VAL A 401 7.36 0.93 12.21
N ALA A 402 8.26 1.86 12.48
CA ALA A 402 9.28 1.71 13.50
C ALA A 402 8.71 1.68 14.92
N GLU A 403 7.69 2.49 15.20
CA GLU A 403 7.03 2.54 16.51
C GLU A 403 6.34 1.21 16.86
N ASP A 404 5.71 0.58 15.87
CA ASP A 404 5.09 -0.73 16.08
C ASP A 404 6.13 -1.83 16.24
N ALA A 405 7.27 -1.75 15.52
CA ALA A 405 8.37 -2.68 15.67
C ALA A 405 8.98 -2.61 17.07
N GLU A 406 9.23 -1.42 17.59
CA GLU A 406 9.72 -1.19 18.93
C GLU A 406 8.77 -1.74 20.00
N PHE A 407 7.47 -1.45 19.85
CA PHE A 407 6.44 -1.97 20.73
C PHE A 407 6.45 -3.51 20.78
N ILE A 408 6.49 -4.18 19.63
CA ILE A 408 6.51 -5.66 19.57
C ILE A 408 7.73 -6.24 20.25
N VAL A 409 8.92 -5.69 20.00
CA VAL A 409 10.16 -6.18 20.63
C VAL A 409 10.10 -5.96 22.15
N ASN A 410 9.63 -4.82 22.63
CA ASN A 410 9.47 -4.55 24.05
C ASN A 410 8.40 -5.47 24.69
N ASP A 411 7.30 -5.77 24.01
CA ASP A 411 6.28 -6.72 24.48
C ASP A 411 6.87 -8.14 24.64
N MET A 412 7.67 -8.58 23.68
CA MET A 412 8.36 -9.89 23.77
C MET A 412 9.30 -9.99 24.97
N ILE A 413 10.06 -8.92 25.24
CA ILE A 413 10.96 -8.86 26.41
C ILE A 413 10.15 -8.84 27.71
N ALA A 414 9.14 -7.99 27.81
CA ALA A 414 8.31 -7.86 29.02
C ALA A 414 7.60 -9.18 29.38
N LYS A 415 7.20 -9.95 28.38
CA LYS A 415 6.55 -11.27 28.54
C LYS A 415 7.54 -12.43 28.69
N LYS A 416 8.86 -12.15 28.73
CA LYS A 416 9.93 -13.16 28.81
C LYS A 416 9.80 -14.23 27.70
N ILE A 417 9.48 -13.81 26.50
CA ILE A 417 9.40 -14.68 25.33
C ILE A 417 10.79 -14.82 24.69
N ILE A 418 11.58 -13.74 24.75
CA ILE A 418 12.93 -13.66 24.21
C ILE A 418 13.91 -13.12 25.23
#